data_6793df391b1035f8202b23cab68e31ce
#
_entry.id   6793df391b1035f8202b23cab68e31ce
#
_cell.length_a   1.000
_cell.length_b   1.000
_cell.length_c   1.000
_cell.angle_alpha   90.00
_cell.angle_beta   90.00
_cell.angle_gamma   90.00
#
_symmetry.space_group_name_H-M   'P 1'
#
loop_
_entity.id
_entity.type
_entity.pdbx_description
1 polymer ?
#
loop_
_entity_poly.entity_id
_entity_poly.type
_entity_poly.pdbx_seq_one_letter_code
_entity_poly.pdbx_strand_id
1 'polypeptide(L)'
;MVMPVFTKLYKATGDVKYLDKLYDNFVFADNLMFDKEDHLYYRDGKYIYPKHKTSNGKKDFWARGDGWVLAGLAKVLADMPTSYKHYPLFAERFRQLAAAVIKCQQKEGYWTRSMLDADHAEGPETSGTAFFTYGLLWGMNNGYLDKATYQPAADKAWNYLSKTALQADGSVGYVQPIGEKAIKGQVLSAKSVTNFGTGAFLLAACEKVRFDDASVRPVDAKSFNVVVRNDADVFRQEVVEIDANTVFAKLGISGGRQFQVINAVGQEIAYQLTYDGKILIDAAVRPCGAAQFTFKKGTPKTFKNTCYGRMYPERVDDIAWENDRTAYRCYGPALQRNNEKAYGVDVWLKNTPELVVEKRYHIEHGAKNIIAELKKTNPAAADSLNKLTSYHYDLGNGLDCYKVGPTLGCGTPALMDGDNIIFPYCYKDYEILDNGPLRFTVRLVYNPATIKGDANVVENRILSLDKGSNFNKMTVWYDGLTQPIDVASGVVIHSEDLNSVVLGKNYVHYADPTDNPNGQNFQIYVAALFPNGVDATKKVMFEQPFSGNAGHALGVKKGYKSGERFTYYFGSAWIKNDFR
;
A
#
# COMPACT_ATOMS: atom_id res chain seq x y z
N MET A 1 -15.55 25.27 -2.77
CA MET A 1 -14.26 24.62 -2.50
C MET A 1 -13.90 24.55 -1.01
N VAL A 2 -14.22 25.56 -0.21
CA VAL A 2 -13.86 25.60 1.23
C VAL A 2 -14.76 24.71 2.10
N MET A 3 -15.99 24.42 1.68
CA MET A 3 -16.98 23.67 2.47
C MET A 3 -16.45 22.36 3.09
N PRO A 4 -15.77 21.46 2.35
CA PRO A 4 -15.26 20.21 2.92
C PRO A 4 -14.16 20.39 3.97
N VAL A 5 -13.49 21.54 4.02
CA VAL A 5 -12.47 21.82 5.06
C VAL A 5 -13.13 21.90 6.44
N PHE A 6 -14.29 22.53 6.53
CA PHE A 6 -15.01 22.63 7.81
C PHE A 6 -15.49 21.27 8.32
N THR A 7 -16.00 20.41 7.43
CA THR A 7 -16.41 19.07 7.85
C THR A 7 -15.23 18.19 8.24
N LYS A 8 -14.07 18.33 7.57
CA LYS A 8 -12.82 17.66 7.99
C LYS A 8 -12.31 18.15 9.33
N LEU A 9 -12.39 19.47 9.61
CA LEU A 9 -12.05 20.02 10.93
C LEU A 9 -12.99 19.49 12.01
N TYR A 10 -14.31 19.42 11.73
CA TYR A 10 -15.26 18.77 12.63
C TYR A 10 -14.88 17.30 12.90
N LYS A 11 -14.61 16.51 11.87
CA LYS A 11 -14.19 15.09 12.04
C LYS A 11 -12.91 14.95 12.88
N ALA A 12 -11.97 15.86 12.71
CA ALA A 12 -10.70 15.82 13.44
C ALA A 12 -10.82 16.25 14.91
N THR A 13 -11.77 17.15 15.24
CA THR A 13 -11.85 17.78 16.57
C THR A 13 -13.10 17.42 17.37
N GLY A 14 -14.17 16.94 16.70
CA GLY A 14 -15.49 16.75 17.30
C GLY A 14 -16.24 18.05 17.60
N ASP A 15 -15.65 19.23 17.30
CA ASP A 15 -16.22 20.53 17.68
C ASP A 15 -17.24 21.02 16.63
N VAL A 16 -18.51 21.08 17.05
CA VAL A 16 -19.65 21.45 16.20
C VAL A 16 -19.56 22.87 15.65
N LYS A 17 -18.78 23.76 16.27
CA LYS A 17 -18.57 25.14 15.78
C LYS A 17 -18.12 25.20 14.32
N TYR A 18 -17.38 24.18 13.82
CA TYR A 18 -16.97 24.11 12.44
C TYR A 18 -18.16 23.85 11.50
N LEU A 19 -19.13 23.05 11.91
CA LEU A 19 -20.37 22.83 11.16
C LEU A 19 -21.27 24.06 11.19
N ASP A 20 -21.39 24.75 12.33
CA ASP A 20 -22.17 25.99 12.43
C ASP A 20 -21.53 27.09 11.54
N LYS A 21 -20.20 27.20 11.53
CA LYS A 21 -19.51 28.16 10.63
C LYS A 21 -19.68 27.80 9.16
N LEU A 22 -19.67 26.51 8.83
CA LEU A 22 -19.99 26.04 7.48
C LEU A 22 -21.40 26.45 7.10
N TYR A 23 -22.38 26.22 7.97
CA TYR A 23 -23.78 26.56 7.73
C TYR A 23 -23.96 28.07 7.47
N ASP A 24 -23.41 28.94 8.32
CA ASP A 24 -23.51 30.40 8.15
C ASP A 24 -22.95 30.86 6.80
N ASN A 25 -21.75 30.38 6.44
CA ASN A 25 -21.12 30.73 5.18
C ASN A 25 -21.89 30.16 3.97
N PHE A 26 -22.41 28.94 4.10
CA PHE A 26 -23.19 28.31 3.05
C PHE A 26 -24.50 29.04 2.79
N VAL A 27 -25.26 29.34 3.84
CA VAL A 27 -26.54 30.08 3.71
C VAL A 27 -26.35 31.45 3.11
N PHE A 28 -25.28 32.17 3.50
CA PHE A 28 -24.95 33.47 2.90
C PHE A 28 -24.72 33.32 1.38
N ALA A 29 -23.89 32.36 0.99
CA ALA A 29 -23.57 32.12 -0.43
C ALA A 29 -24.78 31.60 -1.22
N ASP A 30 -25.56 30.71 -0.63
CA ASP A 30 -26.78 30.11 -1.20
C ASP A 30 -27.84 31.18 -1.47
N ASN A 31 -28.10 32.07 -0.52
CA ASN A 31 -29.03 33.18 -0.69
C ASN A 31 -28.64 34.17 -1.78
N LEU A 32 -27.32 34.33 -2.03
CA LEU A 32 -26.80 35.22 -3.06
C LEU A 32 -26.80 34.60 -4.45
N MET A 33 -26.39 33.33 -4.56
CA MET A 33 -26.01 32.74 -5.84
C MET A 33 -26.94 31.61 -6.33
N PHE A 34 -27.77 31.03 -5.47
CA PHE A 34 -28.67 29.95 -5.87
C PHE A 34 -29.89 30.51 -6.62
N ASP A 35 -30.07 30.09 -7.85
CA ASP A 35 -31.27 30.42 -8.62
C ASP A 35 -32.42 29.46 -8.24
N LYS A 36 -33.48 30.00 -7.70
CA LYS A 36 -34.63 29.23 -7.17
C LYS A 36 -35.51 28.63 -8.27
N GLU A 37 -35.41 29.09 -9.50
CA GLU A 37 -36.16 28.60 -10.64
C GLU A 37 -35.44 27.45 -11.33
N ASP A 38 -34.16 27.64 -11.63
CA ASP A 38 -33.34 26.67 -12.36
C ASP A 38 -32.59 25.70 -11.45
N HIS A 39 -32.50 25.97 -10.13
CA HIS A 39 -31.77 25.22 -9.12
C HIS A 39 -30.26 25.03 -9.45
N LEU A 40 -29.68 26.03 -10.12
CA LEU A 40 -28.26 26.15 -10.45
C LEU A 40 -27.65 27.33 -9.70
N TYR A 41 -26.32 27.39 -9.66
CA TYR A 41 -25.59 28.46 -8.98
C TYR A 41 -24.92 29.41 -9.98
N TYR A 42 -25.16 30.70 -9.81
CA TYR A 42 -24.30 31.70 -10.43
C TYR A 42 -22.88 31.61 -9.84
N ARG A 43 -21.89 31.87 -10.65
CA ARG A 43 -20.49 31.80 -10.23
C ARG A 43 -20.17 32.74 -9.07
N ASP A 44 -20.68 33.97 -9.11
CA ASP A 44 -20.64 35.00 -8.06
C ASP A 44 -21.64 36.12 -8.35
N GLY A 45 -21.69 37.14 -7.49
CA GLY A 45 -22.62 38.26 -7.60
C GLY A 45 -22.52 39.10 -8.88
N LYS A 46 -21.45 39.00 -9.66
CA LYS A 46 -21.31 39.68 -10.96
C LYS A 46 -22.11 39.00 -12.06
N TYR A 47 -22.34 37.70 -11.93
CA TYR A 47 -22.98 36.88 -12.97
C TYR A 47 -24.49 36.68 -12.76
N ILE A 48 -25.08 37.30 -11.74
CA ILE A 48 -26.51 37.16 -11.44
C ILE A 48 -27.32 37.83 -12.54
N TYR A 49 -28.29 37.07 -13.09
CA TYR A 49 -29.25 37.58 -14.05
C TYR A 49 -30.17 38.67 -13.40
N PRO A 50 -30.54 39.76 -14.10
CA PRO A 50 -30.24 40.10 -15.51
C PRO A 50 -28.96 40.95 -15.73
N LYS A 51 -28.15 41.16 -14.68
CA LYS A 51 -26.90 41.96 -14.81
C LYS A 51 -25.91 41.35 -15.77
N HIS A 52 -25.85 40.02 -15.78
CA HIS A 52 -25.04 39.25 -16.73
C HIS A 52 -25.95 38.30 -17.52
N LYS A 53 -25.63 38.11 -18.81
CA LYS A 53 -26.38 37.23 -19.72
C LYS A 53 -25.40 36.58 -20.68
N THR A 54 -25.79 35.41 -21.21
CA THR A 54 -25.10 34.77 -22.35
C THR A 54 -25.25 35.67 -23.61
N SER A 55 -24.53 35.33 -24.69
CA SER A 55 -24.70 36.01 -25.98
C SER A 55 -26.12 35.92 -26.53
N ASN A 56 -26.92 34.94 -26.11
CA ASN A 56 -28.27 34.72 -26.52
C ASN A 56 -29.32 35.26 -25.52
N GLY A 57 -28.88 36.03 -24.51
CA GLY A 57 -29.71 36.68 -23.53
C GLY A 57 -30.22 35.81 -22.38
N LYS A 58 -29.75 34.55 -22.26
CA LYS A 58 -30.15 33.62 -21.22
C LYS A 58 -29.33 33.79 -19.94
N LYS A 59 -29.77 33.16 -18.84
CA LYS A 59 -29.01 33.02 -17.59
C LYS A 59 -27.72 32.25 -17.87
N ASP A 60 -26.61 32.71 -17.31
CA ASP A 60 -25.26 32.11 -17.55
C ASP A 60 -24.78 31.35 -16.32
N PHE A 61 -25.04 30.04 -16.30
CA PHE A 61 -24.56 29.11 -15.29
C PHE A 61 -23.37 28.34 -15.84
N TRP A 62 -22.29 28.32 -15.09
CA TRP A 62 -21.02 27.78 -15.54
C TRP A 62 -20.81 26.34 -15.06
N ALA A 63 -20.72 25.38 -15.98
CA ALA A 63 -20.66 23.95 -15.67
C ALA A 63 -19.61 23.56 -14.61
N ARG A 64 -18.38 24.08 -14.71
CA ARG A 64 -17.36 23.82 -13.69
C ARG A 64 -17.70 24.47 -12.35
N GLY A 65 -18.37 25.61 -12.33
CA GLY A 65 -18.87 26.27 -11.12
C GLY A 65 -19.85 25.38 -10.37
N ASP A 66 -20.92 24.98 -11.04
CA ASP A 66 -21.93 24.05 -10.49
C ASP A 66 -21.31 22.68 -10.15
N GLY A 67 -20.35 22.23 -10.93
CA GLY A 67 -19.59 21.00 -10.66
C GLY A 67 -18.84 21.04 -9.32
N TRP A 68 -18.18 22.18 -9.02
CA TRP A 68 -17.55 22.38 -7.70
C TRP A 68 -18.55 22.37 -6.56
N VAL A 69 -19.76 22.93 -6.76
CA VAL A 69 -20.81 22.96 -5.73
C VAL A 69 -21.33 21.54 -5.48
N LEU A 70 -21.69 20.80 -6.53
CA LEU A 70 -22.21 19.43 -6.39
C LEU A 70 -21.19 18.49 -5.74
N ALA A 71 -19.93 18.53 -6.19
CA ALA A 71 -18.85 17.75 -5.61
C ALA A 71 -18.54 18.18 -4.16
N GLY A 72 -18.63 19.48 -3.87
CA GLY A 72 -18.47 20.01 -2.52
C GLY A 72 -19.56 19.54 -1.56
N LEU A 73 -20.82 19.57 -1.99
CA LEU A 73 -21.96 19.07 -1.21
C LEU A 73 -21.84 17.55 -0.96
N ALA A 74 -21.46 16.76 -1.96
CA ALA A 74 -21.19 15.33 -1.78
C ALA A 74 -20.16 15.07 -0.68
N LYS A 75 -19.04 15.81 -0.69
CA LYS A 75 -17.98 15.68 0.34
C LYS A 75 -18.44 16.16 1.72
N VAL A 76 -19.25 17.23 1.77
CA VAL A 76 -19.86 17.73 3.03
C VAL A 76 -20.77 16.66 3.63
N LEU A 77 -21.66 16.10 2.85
CA LEU A 77 -22.62 15.08 3.29
C LEU A 77 -21.95 13.76 3.67
N ALA A 78 -20.80 13.45 3.07
CA ALA A 78 -19.99 12.28 3.45
C ALA A 78 -19.39 12.38 4.87
N ASP A 79 -19.14 13.59 5.35
CA ASP A 79 -18.47 13.83 6.63
C ASP A 79 -19.41 14.38 7.73
N MET A 80 -20.52 15.03 7.34
CA MET A 80 -21.46 15.66 8.27
C MET A 80 -22.36 14.61 8.92
N PRO A 81 -22.52 14.60 10.26
CA PRO A 81 -23.42 13.66 10.91
C PRO A 81 -24.88 13.99 10.55
N THR A 82 -25.69 12.97 10.30
CA THR A 82 -27.12 13.12 9.98
C THR A 82 -27.93 13.76 11.11
N SER A 83 -27.42 13.70 12.35
CA SER A 83 -27.99 14.34 13.54
C SER A 83 -27.72 15.85 13.62
N TYR A 84 -26.88 16.41 12.75
CA TYR A 84 -26.64 17.85 12.76
C TYR A 84 -27.90 18.60 12.32
N LYS A 85 -28.31 19.58 13.12
CA LYS A 85 -29.60 20.29 12.96
C LYS A 85 -29.88 20.85 11.56
N HIS A 86 -28.85 21.24 10.82
CA HIS A 86 -28.96 21.80 9.47
C HIS A 86 -28.59 20.81 8.35
N TYR A 87 -28.34 19.54 8.67
CA TYR A 87 -28.07 18.49 7.68
C TYR A 87 -29.13 18.43 6.55
N PRO A 88 -30.46 18.55 6.82
CA PRO A 88 -31.46 18.47 5.78
C PRO A 88 -31.32 19.52 4.67
N LEU A 89 -30.82 20.73 4.99
CA LEU A 89 -30.59 21.78 3.99
C LEU A 89 -29.54 21.34 2.96
N PHE A 90 -28.41 20.81 3.42
CA PHE A 90 -27.33 20.36 2.51
C PHE A 90 -27.78 19.18 1.65
N ALA A 91 -28.52 18.24 2.23
CA ALA A 91 -29.06 17.10 1.50
C ALA A 91 -30.10 17.53 0.43
N GLU A 92 -30.94 18.47 0.75
CA GLU A 92 -31.93 19.00 -0.19
C GLU A 92 -31.29 19.78 -1.33
N ARG A 93 -30.31 20.65 -1.04
CA ARG A 93 -29.55 21.38 -2.07
C ARG A 93 -28.79 20.44 -3.00
N PHE A 94 -28.21 19.37 -2.46
CA PHE A 94 -27.57 18.35 -3.27
C PHE A 94 -28.55 17.71 -4.26
N ARG A 95 -29.76 17.33 -3.81
CA ARG A 95 -30.78 16.74 -4.68
C ARG A 95 -31.28 17.70 -5.74
N GLN A 96 -31.59 18.95 -5.35
CA GLN A 96 -32.07 20.00 -6.27
C GLN A 96 -31.05 20.27 -7.37
N LEU A 97 -29.78 20.45 -7.01
CA LEU A 97 -28.70 20.68 -7.97
C LEU A 97 -28.49 19.47 -8.89
N ALA A 98 -28.48 18.26 -8.35
CA ALA A 98 -28.36 17.03 -9.15
C ALA A 98 -29.50 16.89 -10.18
N ALA A 99 -30.73 17.19 -9.77
CA ALA A 99 -31.90 17.17 -10.67
C ALA A 99 -31.85 18.25 -11.77
N ALA A 100 -31.29 19.42 -11.46
CA ALA A 100 -31.09 20.49 -12.43
C ALA A 100 -29.98 20.12 -13.44
N VAL A 101 -28.89 19.59 -12.93
CA VAL A 101 -27.70 19.22 -13.74
C VAL A 101 -28.06 18.21 -14.83
N ILE A 102 -28.81 17.13 -14.54
CA ILE A 102 -29.14 16.12 -15.56
C ILE A 102 -29.99 16.67 -16.71
N LYS A 103 -30.78 17.74 -16.48
CA LYS A 103 -31.56 18.38 -17.53
C LYS A 103 -30.72 19.15 -18.55
N CYS A 104 -29.51 19.54 -18.18
CA CYS A 104 -28.57 20.29 -19.02
C CYS A 104 -27.60 19.40 -19.79
N GLN A 105 -27.65 18.07 -19.60
CA GLN A 105 -26.72 17.14 -20.25
C GLN A 105 -26.95 17.09 -21.77
N GLN A 106 -25.86 17.13 -22.53
CA GLN A 106 -25.89 16.95 -23.98
C GLN A 106 -26.09 15.46 -24.34
N LYS A 107 -26.59 15.19 -25.54
CA LYS A 107 -26.87 13.81 -25.99
C LYS A 107 -25.62 12.92 -26.02
N GLU A 108 -24.43 13.53 -26.24
CA GLU A 108 -23.13 12.88 -26.24
C GLU A 108 -22.60 12.56 -24.82
N GLY A 109 -23.31 13.01 -23.77
CA GLY A 109 -23.01 12.68 -22.38
C GLY A 109 -22.22 13.74 -21.62
N TYR A 110 -21.66 14.74 -22.28
CA TYR A 110 -20.97 15.84 -21.62
C TYR A 110 -21.90 17.02 -21.28
N TRP A 111 -21.40 18.01 -20.55
CA TRP A 111 -22.00 19.33 -20.37
C TRP A 111 -21.17 20.38 -21.08
N THR A 112 -21.83 21.34 -21.71
CA THR A 112 -21.20 22.53 -22.26
C THR A 112 -20.81 23.50 -21.15
N ARG A 113 -19.90 24.43 -21.42
CA ARG A 113 -19.44 25.43 -20.45
C ARG A 113 -20.58 26.28 -19.91
N SER A 114 -21.55 26.64 -20.74
CA SER A 114 -22.80 27.32 -20.33
C SER A 114 -23.93 26.28 -20.23
N MET A 115 -24.46 26.12 -19.03
CA MET A 115 -25.39 25.01 -18.72
C MET A 115 -26.74 25.13 -19.45
N LEU A 116 -27.34 26.34 -19.51
CA LEU A 116 -28.64 26.57 -20.15
C LEU A 116 -28.54 27.12 -21.56
N ASP A 117 -27.36 27.38 -22.05
CA ASP A 117 -27.15 27.94 -23.38
C ASP A 117 -25.95 27.30 -24.07
N ALA A 118 -26.17 26.09 -24.58
CA ALA A 118 -25.12 25.30 -25.22
C ALA A 118 -24.46 26.05 -26.40
N ASP A 119 -25.25 26.81 -27.17
CA ASP A 119 -24.79 27.58 -28.35
C ASP A 119 -23.94 28.81 -27.98
N HIS A 120 -24.00 29.25 -26.71
CA HIS A 120 -23.13 30.35 -26.24
C HIS A 120 -21.68 29.91 -26.16
N ALA A 121 -21.42 28.67 -25.75
CA ALA A 121 -20.06 28.12 -25.62
C ALA A 121 -20.07 26.63 -25.94
N GLU A 122 -20.10 26.35 -27.23
CA GLU A 122 -20.23 24.99 -27.79
C GLU A 122 -19.10 24.05 -27.40
N GLY A 123 -19.40 22.76 -27.44
CA GLY A 123 -18.46 21.66 -27.19
C GLY A 123 -18.30 21.29 -25.70
N PRO A 124 -17.58 20.21 -25.44
CA PRO A 124 -17.49 19.63 -24.11
C PRO A 124 -16.69 20.50 -23.13
N GLU A 125 -17.05 20.39 -21.84
CA GLU A 125 -16.23 20.85 -20.73
C GLU A 125 -16.01 19.68 -19.75
N THR A 126 -14.82 19.06 -19.84
CA THR A 126 -14.54 17.80 -19.16
C THR A 126 -14.49 17.92 -17.64
N SER A 127 -13.99 19.05 -17.08
CA SER A 127 -13.89 19.16 -15.63
C SER A 127 -15.27 19.26 -14.94
N GLY A 128 -16.21 20.03 -15.51
CA GLY A 128 -17.61 20.06 -15.04
C GLY A 128 -18.29 18.72 -15.21
N THR A 129 -18.14 18.10 -16.40
CA THR A 129 -18.66 16.76 -16.68
C THR A 129 -18.18 15.74 -15.66
N ALA A 130 -16.88 15.74 -15.31
CA ALA A 130 -16.31 14.83 -14.33
C ALA A 130 -16.84 15.09 -12.91
N PHE A 131 -16.97 16.35 -12.48
CA PHE A 131 -17.55 16.68 -11.18
C PHE A 131 -19.04 16.29 -11.08
N PHE A 132 -19.80 16.47 -12.15
CA PHE A 132 -21.19 16.03 -12.19
C PHE A 132 -21.29 14.51 -12.13
N THR A 133 -20.47 13.80 -12.91
CA THR A 133 -20.39 12.34 -12.87
C THR A 133 -20.04 11.83 -11.46
N TYR A 134 -19.06 12.45 -10.80
CA TYR A 134 -18.71 12.17 -9.42
C TYR A 134 -19.91 12.36 -8.49
N GLY A 135 -20.57 13.52 -8.55
CA GLY A 135 -21.69 13.82 -7.67
C GLY A 135 -22.89 12.89 -7.87
N LEU A 136 -23.24 12.58 -9.12
CA LEU A 136 -24.35 11.66 -9.45
C LEU A 136 -24.04 10.24 -8.96
N LEU A 137 -22.84 9.71 -9.24
CA LEU A 137 -22.45 8.38 -8.79
C LEU A 137 -22.36 8.31 -7.26
N TRP A 138 -21.75 9.31 -6.61
CA TRP A 138 -21.70 9.40 -5.15
C TRP A 138 -23.11 9.43 -4.55
N GLY A 139 -24.00 10.21 -5.12
CA GLY A 139 -25.38 10.32 -4.65
C GLY A 139 -26.13 8.98 -4.73
N MET A 140 -25.97 8.24 -5.82
CA MET A 140 -26.57 6.89 -5.97
C MET A 140 -25.90 5.86 -5.05
N ASN A 141 -24.57 5.89 -4.91
CA ASN A 141 -23.84 4.99 -4.03
C ASN A 141 -24.20 5.15 -2.54
N ASN A 142 -24.64 6.35 -2.14
CA ASN A 142 -24.96 6.67 -0.75
C ASN A 142 -26.47 6.88 -0.51
N GLY A 143 -27.34 6.54 -1.46
CA GLY A 143 -28.81 6.56 -1.30
C GLY A 143 -29.47 7.95 -1.31
N TYR A 144 -28.76 9.00 -1.77
CA TYR A 144 -29.32 10.34 -1.94
C TYR A 144 -30.09 10.50 -3.24
N LEU A 145 -29.70 9.76 -4.27
CA LEU A 145 -30.27 9.80 -5.61
C LEU A 145 -30.76 8.40 -6.02
N ASP A 146 -31.91 8.37 -6.66
CA ASP A 146 -32.51 7.16 -7.18
C ASP A 146 -31.80 6.68 -8.46
N LYS A 147 -31.44 5.39 -8.52
CA LYS A 147 -30.70 4.84 -9.65
C LYS A 147 -31.46 4.90 -10.98
N ALA A 148 -32.77 4.64 -10.97
CA ALA A 148 -33.55 4.62 -12.19
C ALA A 148 -33.52 5.99 -12.91
N THR A 149 -33.55 7.08 -12.16
CA THR A 149 -33.53 8.46 -12.67
C THR A 149 -32.14 8.92 -13.10
N TYR A 150 -31.09 8.63 -12.29
CA TYR A 150 -29.80 9.29 -12.45
C TYR A 150 -28.73 8.43 -13.15
N GLN A 151 -28.86 7.10 -13.13
CA GLN A 151 -27.89 6.20 -13.76
C GLN A 151 -27.73 6.44 -15.26
N PRO A 152 -28.81 6.63 -16.06
CA PRO A 152 -28.66 6.87 -17.51
C PRO A 152 -27.79 8.08 -17.84
N ALA A 153 -27.90 9.17 -17.02
CA ALA A 153 -27.05 10.34 -17.22
C ALA A 153 -25.60 10.10 -16.81
N ALA A 154 -25.39 9.42 -15.67
CA ALA A 154 -24.06 9.06 -15.20
C ALA A 154 -23.32 8.12 -16.17
N ASP A 155 -24.01 7.15 -16.75
CA ASP A 155 -23.43 6.20 -17.73
C ASP A 155 -23.06 6.90 -19.05
N LYS A 156 -23.89 7.79 -19.58
CA LYS A 156 -23.54 8.62 -20.74
C LYS A 156 -22.31 9.49 -20.45
N ALA A 157 -22.28 10.14 -19.30
CA ALA A 157 -21.14 10.97 -18.90
C ALA A 157 -19.87 10.14 -18.74
N TRP A 158 -19.94 8.98 -18.14
CA TRP A 158 -18.81 8.08 -18.01
C TRP A 158 -18.30 7.56 -19.35
N ASN A 159 -19.19 7.26 -20.28
CA ASN A 159 -18.82 6.89 -21.64
C ASN A 159 -18.03 8.02 -22.34
N TYR A 160 -18.50 9.27 -22.25
CA TYR A 160 -17.74 10.42 -22.76
C TYR A 160 -16.37 10.55 -22.06
N LEU A 161 -16.32 10.49 -20.73
CA LEU A 161 -15.09 10.64 -19.96
C LEU A 161 -14.05 9.56 -20.31
N SER A 162 -14.48 8.30 -20.42
CA SER A 162 -13.58 7.15 -20.63
C SER A 162 -13.21 6.92 -22.10
N LYS A 163 -14.03 7.37 -23.07
CA LYS A 163 -13.82 7.10 -24.49
C LYS A 163 -13.36 8.32 -25.31
N THR A 164 -13.67 9.52 -24.82
CA THR A 164 -13.35 10.77 -25.53
C THR A 164 -12.39 11.65 -24.75
N ALA A 165 -12.64 11.88 -23.47
CA ALA A 165 -11.81 12.78 -22.67
C ALA A 165 -10.47 12.16 -22.26
N LEU A 166 -10.44 10.90 -21.86
CA LEU A 166 -9.22 10.14 -21.55
C LEU A 166 -8.47 9.80 -22.83
N GLN A 167 -7.22 10.27 -22.93
CA GLN A 167 -6.35 10.03 -24.07
C GLN A 167 -5.51 8.76 -23.88
N ALA A 168 -4.91 8.26 -24.96
CA ALA A 168 -4.10 7.05 -24.95
C ALA A 168 -2.83 7.16 -24.07
N ASP A 169 -2.33 8.36 -23.86
CA ASP A 169 -1.19 8.67 -22.97
C ASP A 169 -1.59 8.83 -21.49
N GLY A 170 -2.87 8.65 -21.16
CA GLY A 170 -3.41 8.84 -19.82
C GLY A 170 -3.79 10.28 -19.46
N SER A 171 -3.56 11.25 -20.34
CA SER A 171 -4.01 12.63 -20.10
C SER A 171 -5.52 12.77 -20.25
N VAL A 172 -6.11 13.78 -19.60
CA VAL A 172 -7.54 14.09 -19.66
C VAL A 172 -7.75 15.41 -20.40
N GLY A 173 -8.23 15.29 -21.64
CA GLY A 173 -8.40 16.40 -22.55
C GLY A 173 -9.74 17.15 -22.44
N TYR A 174 -9.94 18.16 -23.30
CA TYR A 174 -11.14 18.99 -23.39
C TYR A 174 -11.51 19.72 -22.10
N VAL A 175 -10.52 20.06 -21.29
CA VAL A 175 -10.68 20.81 -20.05
C VAL A 175 -10.52 22.29 -20.31
N GLN A 176 -11.51 23.11 -19.94
CA GLN A 176 -11.38 24.56 -20.01
C GLN A 176 -10.22 25.02 -19.08
N PRO A 177 -9.27 25.83 -19.54
CA PRO A 177 -8.23 26.42 -18.70
C PRO A 177 -8.80 27.20 -17.51
N ILE A 178 -7.95 27.65 -16.60
CA ILE A 178 -8.37 28.50 -15.48
C ILE A 178 -9.17 29.69 -16.03
N GLY A 179 -10.38 29.86 -15.51
CA GLY A 179 -11.31 30.89 -15.95
C GLY A 179 -12.45 31.04 -14.97
N GLU A 180 -13.36 31.95 -15.24
CA GLU A 180 -14.46 32.31 -14.34
C GLU A 180 -15.86 32.22 -15.00
N LYS A 181 -15.95 31.92 -16.29
CA LYS A 181 -17.20 31.87 -17.06
C LYS A 181 -17.08 31.04 -18.33
N ALA A 182 -18.20 30.75 -18.96
CA ALA A 182 -18.25 30.32 -20.35
C ALA A 182 -17.72 31.41 -21.28
N ILE A 183 -16.88 31.05 -22.25
CA ILE A 183 -16.27 31.98 -23.20
C ILE A 183 -16.71 31.57 -24.60
N LYS A 184 -17.46 32.48 -25.28
CA LYS A 184 -17.90 32.29 -26.66
C LYS A 184 -16.69 32.11 -27.60
N GLY A 185 -16.76 31.11 -28.50
CA GLY A 185 -15.73 30.81 -29.48
C GLY A 185 -14.44 30.19 -28.92
N GLN A 186 -14.35 29.91 -27.62
CA GLN A 186 -13.20 29.18 -27.06
C GLN A 186 -13.21 27.72 -27.50
N VAL A 187 -12.18 27.28 -28.22
CA VAL A 187 -12.02 25.90 -28.69
C VAL A 187 -11.26 25.10 -27.66
N LEU A 188 -11.83 23.98 -27.24
CA LEU A 188 -11.19 22.96 -26.41
C LEU A 188 -10.89 21.72 -27.25
N SER A 189 -9.74 21.07 -26.98
CA SER A 189 -9.27 19.91 -27.71
C SER A 189 -8.73 18.83 -26.75
N ALA A 190 -8.35 17.70 -27.32
CA ALA A 190 -7.65 16.63 -26.57
C ALA A 190 -6.39 17.13 -25.85
N LYS A 191 -5.74 18.19 -26.36
CA LYS A 191 -4.55 18.82 -25.75
C LYS A 191 -4.87 19.85 -24.65
N SER A 192 -6.14 20.19 -24.46
CA SER A 192 -6.57 21.13 -23.42
C SER A 192 -6.65 20.39 -22.09
N VAL A 193 -5.55 20.27 -21.37
CA VAL A 193 -5.38 19.50 -20.13
C VAL A 193 -5.08 20.41 -18.93
N THR A 194 -5.56 20.02 -17.73
CA THR A 194 -5.24 20.72 -16.48
C THR A 194 -5.23 19.73 -15.31
N ASN A 195 -4.48 20.04 -14.25
CA ASN A 195 -4.41 19.19 -13.05
C ASN A 195 -5.77 19.01 -12.37
N PHE A 196 -6.59 20.06 -12.31
CA PHE A 196 -7.93 19.98 -11.70
C PHE A 196 -8.92 19.16 -12.56
N GLY A 197 -8.76 19.15 -13.89
CA GLY A 197 -9.53 18.29 -14.78
C GLY A 197 -9.20 16.82 -14.55
N THR A 198 -7.93 16.49 -14.45
CA THR A 198 -7.46 15.12 -14.07
C THR A 198 -7.97 14.73 -12.68
N GLY A 199 -7.88 15.64 -11.70
CA GLY A 199 -8.40 15.38 -10.35
C GLY A 199 -9.91 15.12 -10.31
N ALA A 200 -10.70 15.87 -11.09
CA ALA A 200 -12.14 15.64 -11.22
C ALA A 200 -12.45 14.30 -11.89
N PHE A 201 -11.70 13.92 -12.94
CA PHE A 201 -11.82 12.63 -13.60
C PHE A 201 -11.54 11.48 -12.63
N LEU A 202 -10.47 11.56 -11.83
CA LEU A 202 -10.13 10.54 -10.83
C LEU A 202 -11.23 10.39 -9.75
N LEU A 203 -11.83 11.49 -9.31
CA LEU A 203 -12.98 11.43 -8.39
C LEU A 203 -14.15 10.66 -9.02
N ALA A 204 -14.50 10.96 -10.27
CA ALA A 204 -15.56 10.26 -11.00
C ALA A 204 -15.23 8.77 -11.19
N ALA A 205 -13.98 8.46 -11.55
CA ALA A 205 -13.52 7.09 -11.74
C ALA A 205 -13.61 6.26 -10.44
N CYS A 206 -13.20 6.82 -9.30
CA CYS A 206 -13.33 6.17 -8.01
C CYS A 206 -14.79 5.86 -7.66
N GLU A 207 -15.72 6.79 -7.89
CA GLU A 207 -17.15 6.53 -7.63
C GLU A 207 -17.77 5.57 -8.64
N LYS A 208 -17.29 5.55 -9.89
CA LYS A 208 -17.75 4.56 -10.89
C LYS A 208 -17.35 3.14 -10.50
N VAL A 209 -16.11 2.96 -10.04
CA VAL A 209 -15.67 1.66 -9.51
C VAL A 209 -16.57 1.22 -8.34
N ARG A 210 -16.88 2.13 -7.41
CA ARG A 210 -17.81 1.85 -6.29
C ARG A 210 -19.21 1.50 -6.77
N PHE A 211 -19.70 2.19 -7.77
CA PHE A 211 -21.03 1.96 -8.34
C PHE A 211 -21.12 0.60 -9.02
N ASP A 212 -20.09 0.23 -9.78
CA ASP A 212 -20.03 -1.07 -10.46
C ASP A 212 -19.89 -2.23 -9.46
N ASP A 213 -19.17 -2.04 -8.35
CA ASP A 213 -19.07 -3.01 -7.26
C ASP A 213 -20.42 -3.26 -6.56
N ALA A 214 -21.22 -2.22 -6.40
CA ALA A 214 -22.53 -2.31 -5.78
C ALA A 214 -23.59 -2.98 -6.68
N SER A 215 -23.34 -3.05 -7.99
CA SER A 215 -24.17 -3.82 -8.90
C SER A 215 -23.86 -5.31 -8.70
N VAL A 216 -24.71 -5.99 -7.91
CA VAL A 216 -24.66 -7.45 -7.74
C VAL A 216 -24.63 -8.10 -9.11
N ARG A 217 -23.43 -8.51 -9.58
CA ARG A 217 -23.34 -9.41 -10.73
C ARG A 217 -24.02 -10.73 -10.34
N PRO A 218 -24.89 -11.30 -11.17
CA PRO A 218 -25.44 -12.62 -10.90
C PRO A 218 -24.24 -13.57 -10.65
N VAL A 219 -24.19 -14.16 -9.47
CA VAL A 219 -23.18 -15.18 -9.16
C VAL A 219 -23.51 -16.38 -10.05
N ASP A 220 -22.66 -16.70 -11.01
CA ASP A 220 -22.74 -17.97 -11.72
C ASP A 220 -22.75 -19.08 -10.66
N ALA A 221 -23.59 -20.12 -10.84
CA ALA A 221 -23.71 -21.25 -9.91
C ALA A 221 -22.38 -21.97 -9.61
N LYS A 222 -21.30 -21.63 -10.32
CA LYS A 222 -19.92 -22.14 -10.17
C LYS A 222 -18.95 -21.10 -9.63
N SER A 223 -19.44 -20.03 -9.00
CA SER A 223 -18.63 -18.95 -8.42
C SER A 223 -19.22 -18.46 -7.09
N PHE A 224 -18.39 -17.79 -6.27
CA PHE A 224 -18.84 -17.10 -5.07
C PHE A 224 -17.95 -15.89 -4.79
N ASN A 225 -18.44 -14.98 -3.94
CA ASN A 225 -17.74 -13.76 -3.62
C ASN A 225 -17.15 -13.79 -2.21
N VAL A 226 -15.94 -13.24 -2.09
CA VAL A 226 -15.28 -12.92 -0.82
C VAL A 226 -15.19 -11.40 -0.73
N VAL A 227 -15.59 -10.84 0.40
CA VAL A 227 -15.50 -9.41 0.68
C VAL A 227 -14.41 -9.17 1.70
N VAL A 228 -13.41 -8.38 1.33
CA VAL A 228 -12.36 -7.91 2.24
C VAL A 228 -12.70 -6.50 2.69
N ARG A 229 -12.71 -6.26 4.01
CA ARG A 229 -13.02 -4.96 4.62
C ARG A 229 -11.78 -4.31 5.18
N ASN A 230 -11.73 -3.00 5.09
CA ASN A 230 -10.73 -2.16 5.71
C ASN A 230 -11.45 -1.15 6.63
N ASP A 231 -11.35 -1.35 7.93
CA ASP A 231 -11.98 -0.47 8.92
C ASP A 231 -11.08 0.73 9.30
N ALA A 232 -9.83 0.75 8.82
CA ALA A 232 -8.93 1.89 9.03
C ALA A 232 -9.28 3.06 8.08
N ASP A 233 -8.95 4.27 8.51
CA ASP A 233 -9.14 5.52 7.74
C ASP A 233 -8.03 5.79 6.70
N VAL A 234 -7.14 4.82 6.47
CA VAL A 234 -6.08 4.83 5.48
C VAL A 234 -6.30 3.76 4.41
N PHE A 235 -5.79 3.99 3.21
CA PHE A 235 -5.75 2.96 2.16
C PHE A 235 -4.83 1.80 2.60
N ARG A 236 -5.28 0.56 2.39
CA ARG A 236 -4.48 -0.63 2.65
C ARG A 236 -4.42 -1.52 1.42
N GLN A 237 -3.21 -2.01 1.12
CA GLN A 237 -2.98 -3.07 0.15
C GLN A 237 -2.12 -4.14 0.82
N GLU A 238 -2.71 -5.29 1.07
CA GLU A 238 -2.09 -6.36 1.85
C GLU A 238 -2.45 -7.72 1.28
N VAL A 239 -1.59 -8.69 1.54
CA VAL A 239 -1.89 -10.10 1.30
C VAL A 239 -2.88 -10.59 2.35
N VAL A 240 -4.02 -11.09 1.88
CA VAL A 240 -5.10 -11.61 2.73
C VAL A 240 -5.15 -13.14 2.60
N GLU A 241 -5.29 -13.82 3.74
CA GLU A 241 -5.40 -15.27 3.84
C GLU A 241 -6.86 -15.73 3.86
N ILE A 242 -7.20 -16.72 3.03
CA ILE A 242 -8.52 -17.33 2.94
C ILE A 242 -8.34 -18.84 3.11
N ASP A 243 -9.18 -19.49 3.89
CA ASP A 243 -9.13 -20.95 4.07
C ASP A 243 -9.41 -21.68 2.75
N ALA A 244 -8.48 -22.51 2.30
CA ALA A 244 -8.56 -23.18 1.01
C ALA A 244 -9.70 -24.21 0.96
N ASN A 245 -9.95 -24.92 2.06
CA ASN A 245 -11.01 -25.93 2.12
C ASN A 245 -12.39 -25.28 1.95
N THR A 246 -12.59 -24.10 2.54
CA THR A 246 -13.81 -23.30 2.37
C THR A 246 -14.02 -22.93 0.90
N VAL A 247 -12.97 -22.51 0.21
CA VAL A 247 -13.03 -22.15 -1.22
C VAL A 247 -13.33 -23.39 -2.07
N PHE A 248 -12.60 -24.47 -1.83
CA PHE A 248 -12.77 -25.73 -2.58
C PHE A 248 -14.18 -26.30 -2.43
N ALA A 249 -14.72 -26.34 -1.22
CA ALA A 249 -16.08 -26.78 -0.97
C ALA A 249 -17.13 -25.94 -1.70
N LYS A 250 -17.01 -24.62 -1.66
CA LYS A 250 -17.93 -23.70 -2.34
C LYS A 250 -17.87 -23.81 -3.86
N LEU A 251 -16.70 -24.09 -4.43
CA LEU A 251 -16.53 -24.27 -5.87
C LEU A 251 -16.81 -25.71 -6.35
N GLY A 252 -16.97 -26.68 -5.43
CA GLY A 252 -17.12 -28.08 -5.77
C GLY A 252 -15.89 -28.64 -6.50
N ILE A 253 -14.69 -28.33 -5.98
CA ILE A 253 -13.40 -28.84 -6.48
C ILE A 253 -12.68 -29.60 -5.36
N SER A 254 -11.83 -30.56 -5.73
CA SER A 254 -11.09 -31.39 -4.77
C SER A 254 -9.76 -30.77 -4.31
N GLY A 255 -9.36 -29.63 -4.88
CA GLY A 255 -8.12 -28.95 -4.55
C GLY A 255 -7.38 -28.44 -5.78
N GLY A 256 -6.19 -27.87 -5.55
CA GLY A 256 -5.30 -27.40 -6.61
C GLY A 256 -5.75 -26.09 -7.31
N ARG A 257 -5.05 -25.75 -8.40
CA ARG A 257 -5.27 -24.52 -9.15
C ARG A 257 -6.33 -24.69 -10.25
N GLN A 258 -7.58 -24.95 -9.83
CA GLN A 258 -8.72 -25.16 -10.73
C GLN A 258 -9.73 -24.01 -10.72
N PHE A 259 -9.32 -22.84 -10.26
CA PHE A 259 -10.17 -21.65 -10.18
C PHE A 259 -9.40 -20.38 -10.50
N GLN A 260 -10.12 -19.34 -10.80
CA GLN A 260 -9.65 -17.98 -11.04
C GLN A 260 -10.13 -17.09 -9.88
N VAL A 261 -9.37 -16.05 -9.58
CA VAL A 261 -9.78 -14.97 -8.65
C VAL A 261 -9.91 -13.69 -9.46
N ILE A 262 -11.10 -13.12 -9.46
CA ILE A 262 -11.44 -11.93 -10.22
C ILE A 262 -11.68 -10.77 -9.25
N ASN A 263 -11.01 -9.64 -9.46
CA ASN A 263 -11.22 -8.44 -8.66
C ASN A 263 -12.53 -7.72 -9.06
N ALA A 264 -12.88 -6.68 -8.32
CA ALA A 264 -14.09 -5.89 -8.51
C ALA A 264 -14.25 -5.28 -9.91
N VAL A 265 -13.15 -4.98 -10.60
CA VAL A 265 -13.18 -4.45 -11.97
C VAL A 265 -13.18 -5.52 -13.05
N GLY A 266 -13.31 -6.79 -12.66
CA GLY A 266 -13.43 -7.91 -13.59
C GLY A 266 -12.11 -8.44 -14.15
N GLN A 267 -10.98 -8.07 -13.55
CA GLN A 267 -9.66 -8.55 -13.93
C GLN A 267 -9.29 -9.78 -13.10
N GLU A 268 -8.69 -10.77 -13.74
CA GLU A 268 -8.10 -11.90 -13.04
C GLU A 268 -6.81 -11.43 -12.35
N ILE A 269 -6.70 -11.74 -11.05
CA ILE A 269 -5.54 -11.41 -10.21
C ILE A 269 -4.77 -12.66 -9.81
N ALA A 270 -3.51 -12.46 -9.43
CA ALA A 270 -2.69 -13.52 -8.87
C ALA A 270 -3.27 -14.01 -7.53
N TYR A 271 -3.20 -15.32 -7.33
CA TYR A 271 -3.40 -15.94 -6.03
C TYR A 271 -2.35 -17.02 -5.80
N GLN A 272 -2.17 -17.41 -4.56
CA GLN A 272 -1.21 -18.45 -4.17
C GLN A 272 -1.85 -19.42 -3.18
N LEU A 273 -1.68 -20.72 -3.43
CA LEU A 273 -1.96 -21.77 -2.44
C LEU A 273 -0.72 -21.92 -1.57
N THR A 274 -0.89 -21.95 -0.25
CA THR A 274 0.20 -22.11 0.71
C THR A 274 0.28 -23.53 1.24
N TYR A 275 1.45 -23.89 1.78
CA TYR A 275 1.72 -25.19 2.38
C TYR A 275 0.76 -25.54 3.52
N ASP A 276 0.23 -24.56 4.25
CA ASP A 276 -0.66 -24.69 5.39
C ASP A 276 -2.16 -24.56 5.02
N GLY A 277 -2.49 -24.70 3.73
CA GLY A 277 -3.87 -24.74 3.26
C GLY A 277 -4.59 -23.41 3.22
N LYS A 278 -3.86 -22.32 2.96
CA LYS A 278 -4.44 -21.00 2.69
C LYS A 278 -4.42 -20.67 1.21
N ILE A 279 -5.32 -19.82 0.79
CA ILE A 279 -5.29 -19.09 -0.46
C ILE A 279 -4.96 -17.64 -0.14
N LEU A 280 -3.89 -17.14 -0.74
CA LEU A 280 -3.49 -15.75 -0.65
C LEU A 280 -4.03 -14.96 -1.83
N ILE A 281 -4.50 -13.74 -1.57
CA ILE A 281 -4.83 -12.73 -2.57
C ILE A 281 -4.23 -11.38 -2.16
N ASP A 282 -3.82 -10.57 -3.12
CA ASP A 282 -3.39 -9.18 -2.90
C ASP A 282 -4.62 -8.27 -2.93
N ALA A 283 -5.05 -7.79 -1.76
CA ALA A 283 -6.27 -7.02 -1.61
C ALA A 283 -5.97 -5.54 -1.37
N ALA A 284 -6.29 -4.71 -2.36
CA ALA A 284 -6.29 -3.26 -2.25
C ALA A 284 -7.66 -2.77 -1.80
N VAL A 285 -7.75 -2.17 -0.60
CA VAL A 285 -9.02 -1.74 -0.01
C VAL A 285 -8.92 -0.29 0.47
N ARG A 286 -9.85 0.53 0.02
CA ARG A 286 -9.95 1.95 0.39
C ARG A 286 -10.18 2.16 1.88
N PRO A 287 -9.90 3.38 2.40
CA PRO A 287 -10.22 3.75 3.79
C PRO A 287 -11.70 3.49 4.11
N CYS A 288 -11.97 2.88 5.28
CA CYS A 288 -13.32 2.56 5.78
C CYS A 288 -14.19 1.88 4.71
N GLY A 289 -13.60 0.98 3.90
CA GLY A 289 -14.26 0.42 2.73
C GLY A 289 -14.17 -1.09 2.62
N ALA A 290 -14.65 -1.60 1.49
CA ALA A 290 -14.58 -3.02 1.17
C ALA A 290 -14.22 -3.21 -0.30
N ALA A 291 -13.58 -4.36 -0.62
CA ALA A 291 -13.35 -4.84 -1.96
C ALA A 291 -13.89 -6.26 -2.11
N GLN A 292 -14.51 -6.55 -3.24
CA GLN A 292 -15.08 -7.84 -3.54
C GLN A 292 -14.17 -8.60 -4.50
N PHE A 293 -13.98 -9.88 -4.22
CA PHE A 293 -13.25 -10.82 -5.06
C PHE A 293 -14.14 -11.99 -5.40
N THR A 294 -14.26 -12.30 -6.70
CA THR A 294 -15.06 -13.43 -7.19
C THR A 294 -14.15 -14.62 -7.44
N PHE A 295 -14.40 -15.71 -6.75
CA PHE A 295 -13.78 -17.01 -6.99
C PHE A 295 -14.63 -17.78 -7.97
N LYS A 296 -14.03 -18.19 -9.09
CA LYS A 296 -14.74 -18.84 -10.20
C LYS A 296 -13.98 -20.09 -10.64
N LYS A 297 -14.68 -21.21 -10.80
CA LYS A 297 -14.10 -22.44 -11.37
C LYS A 297 -13.57 -22.17 -12.80
N GLY A 298 -12.33 -22.58 -13.05
CA GLY A 298 -11.66 -22.37 -14.34
C GLY A 298 -10.14 -22.53 -14.23
N THR A 299 -9.47 -22.48 -15.36
CA THR A 299 -8.00 -22.52 -15.43
C THR A 299 -7.44 -21.11 -15.18
N PRO A 300 -6.61 -20.91 -14.15
CA PRO A 300 -6.02 -19.61 -13.88
C PRO A 300 -4.90 -19.26 -14.86
N LYS A 301 -4.68 -17.97 -15.06
CA LYS A 301 -3.49 -17.45 -15.72
C LYS A 301 -2.22 -17.72 -14.90
N THR A 302 -1.09 -17.69 -15.56
CA THR A 302 0.22 -17.64 -14.91
C THR A 302 0.59 -16.19 -14.62
N PHE A 303 1.00 -15.92 -13.39
CA PHE A 303 1.47 -14.61 -12.96
C PHE A 303 2.95 -14.69 -12.61
N LYS A 304 3.67 -13.57 -12.80
CA LYS A 304 5.05 -13.43 -12.39
C LYS A 304 5.14 -13.50 -10.86
N ASN A 305 6.15 -14.20 -10.36
CA ASN A 305 6.45 -14.18 -8.92
C ASN A 305 6.94 -12.78 -8.52
N THR A 306 6.43 -12.28 -7.40
CA THR A 306 6.91 -11.07 -6.74
C THR A 306 7.62 -11.38 -5.42
N CYS A 307 7.53 -12.63 -4.96
CA CYS A 307 8.31 -13.15 -3.84
C CYS A 307 9.12 -14.35 -4.34
N TYR A 308 10.38 -14.42 -3.94
CA TYR A 308 11.28 -15.51 -4.32
C TYR A 308 12.40 -15.68 -3.31
N GLY A 309 12.82 -16.91 -3.10
CA GLY A 309 14.01 -17.22 -2.33
C GLY A 309 14.51 -18.64 -2.59
N ARG A 310 15.77 -18.85 -2.36
CA ARG A 310 16.42 -20.17 -2.40
C ARG A 310 17.68 -20.21 -1.56
N MET A 311 18.23 -21.39 -1.41
CA MET A 311 19.58 -21.60 -0.90
C MET A 311 20.58 -21.39 -2.05
N TYR A 312 21.71 -20.73 -1.75
CA TYR A 312 22.79 -20.36 -2.66
C TYR A 312 24.08 -21.09 -2.27
N PRO A 313 24.33 -22.31 -2.79
CA PRO A 313 25.56 -23.03 -2.48
C PRO A 313 26.81 -22.27 -2.95
N GLU A 314 26.67 -21.53 -4.05
CA GLU A 314 27.71 -20.67 -4.61
C GLU A 314 28.07 -19.49 -3.69
N ARG A 315 27.23 -19.17 -2.70
CA ARG A 315 27.45 -18.15 -1.66
C ARG A 315 27.37 -18.79 -0.27
N VAL A 316 28.27 -19.75 -0.03
CA VAL A 316 28.53 -20.45 1.25
C VAL A 316 27.25 -20.94 1.99
N ASP A 317 26.32 -21.52 1.22
CA ASP A 317 25.04 -22.08 1.66
C ASP A 317 24.09 -21.02 2.24
N ASP A 318 24.18 -19.75 1.87
CA ASP A 318 23.23 -18.74 2.31
C ASP A 318 21.81 -19.06 1.80
N ILE A 319 20.79 -18.80 2.61
CA ILE A 319 19.42 -18.70 2.15
C ILE A 319 19.08 -17.23 2.03
N ALA A 320 18.74 -16.76 0.83
CA ALA A 320 18.32 -15.40 0.59
C ALA A 320 16.91 -15.38 -0.04
N TRP A 321 16.11 -14.40 0.34
CA TRP A 321 14.74 -14.22 -0.13
C TRP A 321 14.40 -12.75 -0.27
N GLU A 322 13.47 -12.46 -1.13
CA GLU A 322 13.03 -11.10 -1.43
C GLU A 322 11.57 -11.03 -1.85
N ASN A 323 11.01 -9.84 -1.73
CA ASN A 323 9.75 -9.45 -2.36
C ASN A 323 9.95 -8.18 -3.21
N ASP A 324 8.86 -7.50 -3.57
CA ASP A 324 8.87 -6.26 -4.32
C ASP A 324 9.36 -5.02 -3.52
N ARG A 325 9.70 -5.16 -2.22
CA ARG A 325 10.15 -4.05 -1.36
C ARG A 325 11.55 -4.23 -0.80
N THR A 326 11.87 -5.41 -0.32
CA THR A 326 13.07 -5.67 0.48
C THR A 326 13.62 -7.07 0.21
N ALA A 327 14.86 -7.32 0.63
CA ALA A 327 15.46 -8.64 0.60
C ALA A 327 16.19 -8.93 1.91
N TYR A 328 16.37 -10.21 2.20
CA TYR A 328 16.98 -10.70 3.43
C TYR A 328 17.85 -11.91 3.15
N ARG A 329 18.78 -12.19 4.07
CA ARG A 329 19.68 -13.33 4.01
C ARG A 329 19.86 -13.98 5.37
N CYS A 330 19.90 -15.30 5.38
CA CYS A 330 20.31 -16.12 6.52
C CYS A 330 21.59 -16.86 6.13
N TYR A 331 22.59 -16.80 6.98
CA TYR A 331 23.89 -17.40 6.71
C TYR A 331 23.89 -18.91 6.90
N GLY A 332 24.59 -19.62 6.04
CA GLY A 332 24.60 -21.07 5.96
C GLY A 332 25.76 -21.76 6.63
N PRO A 333 25.72 -23.10 6.67
CA PRO A 333 26.74 -23.91 7.35
C PRO A 333 28.11 -23.81 6.71
N ALA A 334 28.23 -23.53 5.40
CA ALA A 334 29.52 -23.39 4.76
C ALA A 334 30.30 -22.15 5.25
N LEU A 335 29.59 -21.02 5.49
CA LEU A 335 30.18 -19.82 6.07
C LEU A 335 30.69 -20.10 7.50
N GLN A 336 29.91 -20.77 8.31
CA GLN A 336 30.27 -21.15 9.68
C GLN A 336 31.50 -22.09 9.70
N ARG A 337 31.58 -23.06 8.76
CA ARG A 337 32.73 -23.95 8.61
C ARG A 337 34.02 -23.19 8.24
N ASN A 338 33.95 -22.06 7.57
CA ASN A 338 35.06 -21.17 7.30
C ASN A 338 35.49 -20.34 8.50
N ASN A 339 34.96 -20.61 9.68
CA ASN A 339 35.22 -19.91 10.93
C ASN A 339 34.74 -18.44 10.92
N GLU A 340 33.88 -18.07 9.98
CA GLU A 340 33.17 -16.79 9.99
C GLU A 340 31.97 -16.88 10.94
N LYS A 341 31.80 -15.85 11.78
CA LYS A 341 30.71 -15.79 12.75
C LYS A 341 29.67 -14.77 12.27
N ALA A 342 28.57 -15.26 11.71
CA ALA A 342 27.40 -14.47 11.36
C ALA A 342 26.16 -15.27 11.70
N TYR A 343 25.43 -14.86 12.73
CA TYR A 343 24.32 -15.64 13.31
C TYR A 343 22.96 -15.05 12.95
N GLY A 344 22.91 -13.76 12.64
CA GLY A 344 21.70 -13.00 12.46
C GLY A 344 21.18 -12.99 11.03
N VAL A 345 19.92 -12.53 10.90
CA VAL A 345 19.35 -12.20 9.59
C VAL A 345 19.94 -10.90 9.10
N ASP A 346 20.36 -10.91 7.86
CA ASP A 346 20.89 -9.78 7.12
C ASP A 346 19.79 -9.06 6.33
N VAL A 347 20.03 -7.78 6.05
CA VAL A 347 19.09 -6.90 5.33
C VAL A 347 19.73 -6.41 4.04
N TRP A 348 19.05 -6.65 2.93
CA TRP A 348 19.41 -6.10 1.63
C TRP A 348 18.39 -5.06 1.18
N LEU A 349 18.87 -3.87 0.91
CA LEU A 349 18.03 -2.76 0.47
C LEU A 349 17.70 -2.88 -1.01
N LYS A 350 16.46 -2.51 -1.36
CA LYS A 350 15.98 -2.51 -2.74
C LYS A 350 15.46 -1.12 -3.13
N ASN A 351 15.69 -0.73 -4.38
CA ASN A 351 15.14 0.45 -5.01
C ASN A 351 14.37 0.08 -6.31
N THR A 352 13.81 -1.11 -6.34
CA THR A 352 13.07 -1.65 -7.47
C THR A 352 12.09 -2.72 -6.98
N PRO A 353 10.89 -2.83 -7.58
CA PRO A 353 9.98 -3.94 -7.30
C PRO A 353 10.42 -5.28 -7.95
N GLU A 354 11.45 -5.25 -8.81
CA GLU A 354 11.95 -6.46 -9.48
C GLU A 354 12.75 -7.34 -8.52
N LEU A 355 12.75 -8.66 -8.78
CA LEU A 355 13.60 -9.60 -8.08
C LEU A 355 15.05 -9.40 -8.54
N VAL A 356 15.96 -9.16 -7.60
CA VAL A 356 17.34 -8.73 -7.90
C VAL A 356 18.44 -9.59 -7.26
N VAL A 357 18.12 -10.36 -6.21
CA VAL A 357 19.14 -11.12 -5.44
C VAL A 357 19.88 -12.12 -6.31
N GLU A 358 19.16 -12.91 -7.09
CA GLU A 358 19.73 -13.89 -8.03
C GLU A 358 20.71 -13.23 -9.01
N LYS A 359 20.30 -12.12 -9.61
CA LYS A 359 21.11 -11.37 -10.56
C LYS A 359 22.37 -10.78 -9.91
N ARG A 360 22.25 -10.24 -8.69
CA ARG A 360 23.37 -9.65 -7.96
C ARG A 360 24.40 -10.69 -7.60
N TYR A 361 24.00 -11.85 -7.08
CA TYR A 361 24.92 -12.95 -6.81
C TYR A 361 25.61 -13.43 -8.08
N HIS A 362 24.87 -13.60 -9.17
CA HIS A 362 25.43 -14.05 -10.44
C HIS A 362 26.49 -13.07 -10.98
N ILE A 363 26.25 -11.77 -10.93
CA ILE A 363 27.16 -10.74 -11.43
C ILE A 363 28.46 -10.71 -10.58
N GLU A 364 28.35 -10.64 -9.26
CA GLU A 364 29.49 -10.57 -8.37
C GLU A 364 30.32 -11.86 -8.45
N HIS A 365 29.65 -13.01 -8.41
CA HIS A 365 30.35 -14.31 -8.48
C HIS A 365 31.07 -14.48 -9.83
N GLY A 366 30.45 -14.08 -10.94
CA GLY A 366 31.08 -14.14 -12.27
C GLY A 366 32.27 -13.20 -12.41
N ALA A 367 32.29 -12.08 -11.71
CA ALA A 367 33.39 -11.11 -11.75
C ALA A 367 34.58 -11.48 -10.83
N LYS A 368 34.37 -12.32 -9.83
CA LYS A 368 35.33 -12.59 -8.73
C LYS A 368 36.74 -13.00 -9.22
N ASN A 369 36.81 -13.93 -10.14
CA ASN A 369 38.11 -14.42 -10.67
C ASN A 369 38.79 -13.35 -11.53
N ILE A 370 38.04 -12.61 -12.33
CA ILE A 370 38.57 -11.52 -13.17
C ILE A 370 39.13 -10.41 -12.28
N ILE A 371 38.42 -10.03 -11.23
CA ILE A 371 38.89 -9.04 -10.25
C ILE A 371 40.17 -9.52 -9.55
N ALA A 372 40.25 -10.81 -9.18
CA ALA A 372 41.43 -11.37 -8.54
C ALA A 372 42.69 -11.32 -9.45
N GLU A 373 42.53 -11.58 -10.73
CA GLU A 373 43.65 -11.46 -11.70
C GLU A 373 43.98 -9.98 -11.99
N LEU A 374 42.99 -9.11 -12.13
CA LEU A 374 43.22 -7.68 -12.31
C LEU A 374 43.91 -7.04 -11.10
N LYS A 375 43.65 -7.48 -9.89
CA LYS A 375 44.36 -6.98 -8.69
C LYS A 375 45.89 -7.18 -8.77
N LYS A 376 46.35 -8.20 -9.48
CA LYS A 376 47.80 -8.49 -9.66
C LYS A 376 48.45 -7.63 -10.75
N THR A 377 47.66 -7.26 -11.79
CA THR A 377 48.19 -6.62 -13.01
C THR A 377 47.77 -5.15 -13.16
N ASN A 378 46.56 -4.82 -12.74
CA ASN A 378 45.99 -3.47 -12.83
C ASN A 378 44.99 -3.22 -11.67
N PRO A 379 45.47 -2.86 -10.47
CA PRO A 379 44.62 -2.65 -9.29
C PRO A 379 43.47 -1.62 -9.52
N ALA A 380 43.73 -0.55 -10.29
CA ALA A 380 42.74 0.47 -10.57
C ALA A 380 41.54 -0.07 -11.41
N ALA A 381 41.84 -0.93 -12.39
CA ALA A 381 40.81 -1.62 -13.17
C ALA A 381 40.07 -2.64 -12.31
N ALA A 382 40.76 -3.34 -11.39
CA ALA A 382 40.12 -4.24 -10.44
C ALA A 382 39.13 -3.51 -9.54
N ASP A 383 39.51 -2.35 -8.98
CA ASP A 383 38.61 -1.51 -8.14
C ASP A 383 37.41 -0.97 -8.93
N SER A 384 37.63 -0.56 -10.16
CA SER A 384 36.56 -0.09 -11.04
C SER A 384 35.55 -1.21 -11.35
N LEU A 385 36.06 -2.41 -11.69
CA LEU A 385 35.18 -3.56 -11.95
C LEU A 385 34.45 -4.02 -10.69
N ASN A 386 35.12 -4.03 -9.53
CA ASN A 386 34.47 -4.35 -8.26
C ASN A 386 33.29 -3.39 -7.95
N LYS A 387 33.47 -2.09 -8.14
CA LYS A 387 32.38 -1.10 -7.95
C LYS A 387 31.21 -1.34 -8.90
N LEU A 388 31.40 -1.87 -10.08
CA LEU A 388 30.37 -2.14 -11.07
C LEU A 388 29.67 -3.50 -10.87
N THR A 389 30.25 -4.40 -10.11
CA THR A 389 29.76 -5.79 -9.98
C THR A 389 29.37 -6.20 -8.58
N SER A 390 29.92 -5.54 -7.55
CA SER A 390 29.61 -5.88 -6.16
C SER A 390 28.23 -5.39 -5.74
N TYR A 391 27.47 -6.24 -5.06
CA TYR A 391 26.19 -5.91 -4.47
C TYR A 391 26.29 -4.97 -3.24
N HIS A 392 27.49 -4.64 -2.78
CA HIS A 392 27.73 -3.62 -1.76
C HIS A 392 27.68 -2.18 -2.27
N TYR A 393 27.49 -2.00 -3.58
CA TYR A 393 27.29 -0.69 -4.20
C TYR A 393 25.89 -0.57 -4.79
N ASP A 394 25.25 0.59 -4.60
CA ASP A 394 23.94 0.86 -5.20
C ASP A 394 24.10 1.22 -6.69
N LEU A 395 23.79 0.29 -7.55
CA LEU A 395 23.77 0.47 -9.01
C LEU A 395 22.37 0.85 -9.53
N GLY A 396 21.55 1.48 -8.69
CA GLY A 396 20.20 1.92 -9.02
C GLY A 396 19.10 0.92 -8.65
N ASN A 397 19.45 -0.22 -8.07
CA ASN A 397 18.50 -1.25 -7.64
C ASN A 397 18.63 -1.63 -6.15
N GLY A 398 19.41 -0.86 -5.38
CA GLY A 398 19.70 -1.08 -3.95
C GLY A 398 21.03 -1.80 -3.71
N LEU A 399 21.31 -2.18 -2.46
CA LEU A 399 22.59 -2.74 -2.05
C LEU A 399 22.51 -3.55 -0.75
N ASP A 400 23.58 -4.29 -0.47
CA ASP A 400 23.87 -4.89 0.84
C ASP A 400 24.83 -3.95 1.61
N CYS A 401 24.35 -3.33 2.67
CA CYS A 401 25.13 -2.43 3.53
C CYS A 401 24.81 -2.58 5.02
N TYR A 402 24.14 -3.66 5.41
CA TYR A 402 23.81 -3.93 6.80
C TYR A 402 24.82 -4.91 7.40
N LYS A 403 25.41 -4.56 8.55
CA LYS A 403 26.40 -5.41 9.22
C LYS A 403 25.73 -6.37 10.19
N VAL A 404 25.98 -7.66 10.04
CA VAL A 404 25.49 -8.68 10.96
C VAL A 404 26.58 -9.17 11.89
N GLY A 405 27.61 -9.84 11.37
CA GLY A 405 28.66 -10.44 12.19
C GLY A 405 28.13 -11.40 13.25
N PRO A 406 28.83 -11.57 14.37
CA PRO A 406 28.41 -12.44 15.47
C PRO A 406 27.31 -11.81 16.34
N THR A 407 26.23 -11.34 15.72
CA THR A 407 25.07 -10.71 16.35
C THR A 407 23.76 -11.34 15.90
N LEU A 408 22.62 -10.87 16.43
CA LEU A 408 21.30 -11.29 15.97
C LEU A 408 20.85 -10.59 14.68
N GLY A 409 21.64 -9.63 14.16
CA GLY A 409 21.27 -8.88 12.96
C GLY A 409 19.89 -8.23 13.08
N CYS A 410 19.02 -8.46 12.07
CA CYS A 410 17.66 -7.95 12.07
C CYS A 410 16.67 -9.11 12.31
N GLY A 411 16.15 -9.23 13.53
CA GLY A 411 15.03 -10.11 13.85
C GLY A 411 15.37 -11.58 14.13
N THR A 412 16.61 -11.96 14.30
CA THR A 412 16.95 -13.33 14.70
C THR A 412 16.53 -13.60 16.14
N PRO A 413 15.87 -14.77 16.42
CA PRO A 413 15.55 -15.16 17.78
C PRO A 413 16.77 -15.70 18.51
N ALA A 414 16.76 -15.60 19.84
CA ALA A 414 17.75 -16.24 20.71
C ALA A 414 17.13 -16.58 22.06
N LEU A 415 17.68 -17.60 22.72
CA LEU A 415 17.43 -17.85 24.13
C LEU A 415 18.28 -16.91 24.99
N MET A 416 17.85 -16.62 26.22
CA MET A 416 18.56 -15.72 27.11
C MET A 416 18.72 -16.31 28.50
N ASP A 417 19.89 -16.08 29.08
CA ASP A 417 20.17 -16.33 30.49
C ASP A 417 20.45 -15.00 31.20
N GLY A 418 19.41 -14.39 31.79
CA GLY A 418 19.45 -13.02 32.26
C GLY A 418 19.66 -12.04 31.09
N ASP A 419 20.78 -11.32 31.10
CA ASP A 419 21.19 -10.45 29.99
C ASP A 419 22.16 -11.11 28.99
N ASN A 420 22.55 -12.36 29.26
CA ASN A 420 23.41 -13.10 28.36
C ASN A 420 22.60 -13.70 27.21
N ILE A 421 22.95 -13.32 25.98
CA ILE A 421 22.34 -13.84 24.75
C ILE A 421 22.99 -15.14 24.37
N ILE A 422 22.21 -16.20 24.25
CA ILE A 422 22.66 -17.50 23.73
C ILE A 422 22.43 -17.48 22.22
N PHE A 423 23.49 -17.13 21.48
CA PHE A 423 23.40 -16.98 20.03
C PHE A 423 23.14 -18.33 19.34
N PRO A 424 22.23 -18.37 18.35
CA PRO A 424 22.06 -19.54 17.51
C PRO A 424 23.32 -19.76 16.67
N TYR A 425 23.64 -21.02 16.34
CA TYR A 425 24.79 -21.32 15.51
C TYR A 425 24.48 -21.11 14.02
N CYS A 426 23.86 -22.08 13.37
CA CYS A 426 23.34 -22.00 12.01
C CYS A 426 22.31 -23.09 11.77
N TYR A 427 21.52 -22.98 10.72
CA TYR A 427 20.61 -24.03 10.33
C TYR A 427 21.39 -25.29 9.91
N LYS A 428 20.79 -26.45 10.14
CA LYS A 428 21.24 -27.76 9.69
C LYS A 428 20.48 -28.20 8.45
N ASP A 429 19.14 -28.06 8.50
CA ASP A 429 18.23 -28.44 7.44
C ASP A 429 17.29 -27.27 7.11
N TYR A 430 16.84 -27.21 5.87
CA TYR A 430 15.86 -26.23 5.42
C TYR A 430 14.84 -26.83 4.46
N GLU A 431 13.66 -26.23 4.37
CA GLU A 431 12.62 -26.58 3.43
C GLU A 431 11.95 -25.31 2.93
N ILE A 432 11.90 -25.10 1.61
CA ILE A 432 11.14 -24.02 1.01
C ILE A 432 9.68 -24.48 0.93
N LEU A 433 8.81 -23.90 1.75
CA LEU A 433 7.40 -24.26 1.87
C LEU A 433 6.52 -23.54 0.86
N ASP A 434 6.78 -22.25 0.63
CA ASP A 434 6.11 -21.43 -0.36
C ASP A 434 7.13 -20.61 -1.16
N ASN A 435 6.94 -20.53 -2.46
CA ASN A 435 7.79 -19.74 -3.35
C ASN A 435 6.98 -19.29 -4.56
N GLY A 436 6.23 -18.20 -4.42
CA GLY A 436 5.21 -17.85 -5.41
C GLY A 436 4.94 -16.37 -5.54
N PRO A 437 3.86 -16.02 -6.25
CA PRO A 437 3.60 -14.63 -6.61
C PRO A 437 3.33 -13.72 -5.40
N LEU A 438 2.91 -14.25 -4.24
CA LEU A 438 2.46 -13.43 -3.12
C LEU A 438 3.20 -13.68 -1.81
N ARG A 439 3.83 -14.86 -1.64
CA ARG A 439 4.55 -15.21 -0.40
C ARG A 439 5.72 -16.12 -0.69
N PHE A 440 6.82 -15.86 -0.02
CA PHE A 440 7.90 -16.80 0.23
C PHE A 440 7.80 -17.32 1.66
N THR A 441 7.99 -18.64 1.87
CA THR A 441 8.06 -19.25 3.22
C THR A 441 9.17 -20.30 3.25
N VAL A 442 9.99 -20.26 4.31
CA VAL A 442 11.02 -21.25 4.57
C VAL A 442 10.91 -21.77 6.01
N ARG A 443 11.08 -23.07 6.16
CA ARG A 443 11.33 -23.73 7.42
C ARG A 443 12.82 -23.95 7.60
N LEU A 444 13.36 -23.63 8.79
CA LEU A 444 14.74 -23.88 9.17
C LEU A 444 14.75 -24.73 10.43
N VAL A 445 15.64 -25.73 10.44
CA VAL A 445 15.93 -26.55 11.61
C VAL A 445 17.40 -26.33 11.94
N TYR A 446 17.70 -25.91 13.16
CA TYR A 446 19.05 -25.58 13.59
C TYR A 446 19.80 -26.78 14.13
N ASN A 447 21.12 -26.68 14.18
CA ASN A 447 21.94 -27.70 14.84
C ASN A 447 21.57 -27.80 16.32
N PRO A 448 21.52 -29.03 16.89
CA PRO A 448 21.30 -29.20 18.32
C PRO A 448 22.39 -28.48 19.13
N ALA A 449 21.97 -27.80 20.19
CA ALA A 449 22.84 -27.09 21.11
C ALA A 449 22.65 -27.55 22.55
N THR A 450 23.66 -27.36 23.39
CA THR A 450 23.54 -27.57 24.85
C THR A 450 23.15 -26.24 25.49
N ILE A 451 21.98 -26.19 26.13
CA ILE A 451 21.41 -24.99 26.75
C ILE A 451 21.18 -25.24 28.23
N LYS A 452 21.95 -24.56 29.10
CA LYS A 452 21.84 -24.68 30.57
C LYS A 452 21.82 -26.12 31.11
N GLY A 453 22.58 -27.01 30.49
CA GLY A 453 22.65 -28.42 30.86
C GLY A 453 21.71 -29.33 30.04
N ASP A 454 20.70 -28.82 29.39
CA ASP A 454 19.88 -29.58 28.45
C ASP A 454 20.67 -29.84 27.16
N ALA A 455 21.02 -31.07 26.90
CA ALA A 455 21.66 -31.49 25.66
C ALA A 455 20.62 -31.61 24.54
N ASN A 456 21.05 -31.38 23.30
CA ASN A 456 20.24 -31.54 22.09
C ASN A 456 18.99 -30.64 22.00
N VAL A 457 19.04 -29.44 22.53
CA VAL A 457 17.99 -28.44 22.29
C VAL A 457 18.03 -28.03 20.82
N VAL A 458 16.89 -28.23 20.14
CA VAL A 458 16.74 -27.94 18.70
C VAL A 458 15.88 -26.71 18.50
N GLU A 459 16.42 -25.71 17.85
CA GLU A 459 15.66 -24.55 17.41
C GLU A 459 15.03 -24.79 16.03
N ASN A 460 13.76 -24.48 15.91
CA ASN A 460 12.98 -24.54 14.67
C ASN A 460 12.41 -23.16 14.34
N ARG A 461 12.43 -22.79 13.07
CA ARG A 461 11.86 -21.53 12.58
C ARG A 461 10.97 -21.76 11.37
N ILE A 462 9.86 -21.03 11.29
CA ILE A 462 9.11 -20.78 10.06
C ILE A 462 9.12 -19.28 9.83
N LEU A 463 9.64 -18.89 8.69
CA LEU A 463 9.75 -17.49 8.28
C LEU A 463 9.02 -17.27 6.98
N SER A 464 8.20 -16.23 6.89
CA SER A 464 7.52 -15.84 5.65
C SER A 464 7.62 -14.34 5.36
N LEU A 465 7.67 -14.01 4.07
CA LEU A 465 7.68 -12.64 3.56
C LEU A 465 6.61 -12.50 2.47
N ASP A 466 5.68 -11.57 2.68
CA ASP A 466 4.57 -11.31 1.75
C ASP A 466 4.90 -10.20 0.76
N LYS A 467 4.29 -10.25 -0.41
CA LYS A 467 4.27 -9.14 -1.36
C LYS A 467 3.80 -7.86 -0.67
N GLY A 468 4.49 -6.75 -0.95
CA GLY A 468 4.15 -5.42 -0.42
C GLY A 468 4.55 -5.18 1.04
N SER A 469 5.05 -6.19 1.75
CA SER A 469 5.45 -6.08 3.15
C SER A 469 6.93 -5.70 3.30
N ASN A 470 7.24 -4.82 4.25
CA ASN A 470 8.59 -4.61 4.75
C ASN A 470 8.95 -5.57 5.91
N PHE A 471 7.96 -6.32 6.41
CA PHE A 471 8.12 -7.20 7.56
C PHE A 471 8.01 -8.66 7.19
N ASN A 472 8.95 -9.45 7.70
CA ASN A 472 8.87 -10.90 7.77
C ASN A 472 8.05 -11.31 9.00
N LYS A 473 7.26 -12.37 8.89
CA LYS A 473 6.66 -13.07 10.03
C LYS A 473 7.58 -14.21 10.43
N MET A 474 8.03 -14.22 11.67
CA MET A 474 8.84 -15.29 12.25
C MET A 474 8.03 -16.04 13.31
N THR A 475 8.04 -17.35 13.23
CA THR A 475 7.57 -18.25 14.31
C THR A 475 8.71 -19.18 14.68
N VAL A 476 9.20 -19.07 15.91
CA VAL A 476 10.28 -19.91 16.45
C VAL A 476 9.75 -20.79 17.58
N TRP A 477 10.28 -21.98 17.70
CA TRP A 477 10.12 -22.85 18.87
C TRP A 477 11.38 -23.68 19.10
N TYR A 478 11.56 -24.09 20.36
CA TYR A 478 12.69 -24.88 20.80
C TYR A 478 12.18 -26.20 21.41
N ASP A 479 12.72 -27.31 20.95
CA ASP A 479 12.44 -28.64 21.49
C ASP A 479 13.60 -29.12 22.37
N GLY A 480 13.33 -29.82 23.46
CA GLY A 480 14.33 -30.40 24.32
C GLY A 480 14.72 -29.58 25.55
N LEU A 481 14.05 -28.46 25.84
CA LEU A 481 14.22 -27.72 27.09
C LEU A 481 13.48 -28.42 28.24
N THR A 482 14.15 -28.63 29.37
CA THR A 482 13.56 -29.24 30.59
C THR A 482 13.09 -28.18 31.59
N GLN A 483 13.63 -26.97 31.54
CA GLN A 483 13.27 -25.83 32.37
C GLN A 483 12.89 -24.64 31.53
N PRO A 484 11.99 -23.77 32.04
CA PRO A 484 11.68 -22.52 31.38
C PRO A 484 12.92 -21.61 31.25
N ILE A 485 13.05 -20.92 30.11
CA ILE A 485 14.13 -19.98 29.80
C ILE A 485 13.52 -18.76 29.11
N ASP A 486 14.21 -17.61 29.14
CA ASP A 486 13.71 -16.43 28.39
C ASP A 486 14.04 -16.57 26.91
N VAL A 487 13.13 -16.11 26.04
CA VAL A 487 13.34 -16.02 24.59
C VAL A 487 13.24 -14.56 24.16
N ALA A 488 14.10 -14.13 23.26
CA ALA A 488 14.13 -12.78 22.76
C ALA A 488 14.29 -12.72 21.24
N SER A 489 13.93 -11.59 20.68
CA SER A 489 14.31 -11.17 19.34
C SER A 489 14.40 -9.65 19.27
N GLY A 490 15.09 -9.13 18.26
CA GLY A 490 15.24 -7.69 18.08
C GLY A 490 16.23 -7.35 17.01
N VAL A 491 16.95 -6.25 17.17
CA VAL A 491 17.87 -5.72 16.17
C VAL A 491 19.22 -5.40 16.80
N VAL A 492 20.31 -5.55 16.01
CA VAL A 492 21.64 -5.14 16.44
C VAL A 492 21.73 -3.61 16.48
N ILE A 493 22.51 -3.08 17.41
CA ILE A 493 22.84 -1.66 17.52
C ILE A 493 24.29 -1.49 17.03
N HIS A 494 24.49 -0.69 15.98
CA HIS A 494 25.78 -0.45 15.34
C HIS A 494 26.49 0.83 15.83
N SER A 495 25.89 1.60 16.73
CA SER A 495 26.46 2.81 17.28
C SER A 495 26.27 2.87 18.79
N GLU A 496 27.22 3.45 19.50
CA GLU A 496 27.08 3.76 20.92
C GLU A 496 26.12 4.92 21.17
N ASP A 497 25.77 5.70 20.15
CA ASP A 497 24.67 6.67 20.22
C ASP A 497 23.32 5.95 20.26
N LEU A 498 22.75 5.90 21.45
CA LEU A 498 21.50 5.21 21.73
C LEU A 498 20.23 6.05 21.47
N ASN A 499 20.37 7.29 21.00
CA ASN A 499 19.23 8.19 20.80
C ASN A 499 18.33 7.74 19.65
N SER A 500 18.88 7.00 18.69
CA SER A 500 18.13 6.45 17.55
C SER A 500 17.43 5.11 17.85
N VAL A 501 17.58 4.56 19.07
CA VAL A 501 16.93 3.33 19.51
C VAL A 501 15.66 3.66 20.29
N VAL A 502 14.53 3.15 19.82
CA VAL A 502 13.25 3.29 20.50
C VAL A 502 12.77 1.94 21.02
N LEU A 503 12.44 1.92 22.32
CA LEU A 503 11.85 0.78 23.01
C LEU A 503 10.38 1.09 23.30
N GLY A 504 9.48 0.51 22.53
CA GLY A 504 8.05 0.58 22.79
C GLY A 504 7.58 -0.59 23.66
N LYS A 505 6.30 -0.61 24.05
CA LYS A 505 5.73 -1.71 24.86
C LYS A 505 5.85 -3.07 24.17
N ASN A 506 5.58 -3.11 22.86
CA ASN A 506 5.51 -4.34 22.06
C ASN A 506 6.32 -4.22 20.76
N TYR A 507 7.33 -3.36 20.73
CA TYR A 507 8.21 -3.21 19.58
C TYR A 507 9.55 -2.60 20.00
N VAL A 508 10.55 -2.87 19.19
CA VAL A 508 11.82 -2.15 19.21
C VAL A 508 12.11 -1.68 17.79
N HIS A 509 12.64 -0.48 17.64
CA HIS A 509 13.15 -0.03 16.35
C HIS A 509 14.44 0.77 16.51
N TYR A 510 15.22 0.80 15.45
CA TYR A 510 16.51 1.47 15.42
C TYR A 510 16.72 2.16 14.07
N ALA A 511 17.12 3.44 14.11
CA ALA A 511 17.61 4.16 12.95
C ALA A 511 19.09 3.85 12.80
N ASP A 512 19.41 2.88 11.95
CA ASP A 512 20.70 2.26 11.80
C ASP A 512 21.63 3.11 10.94
N PRO A 513 22.83 3.50 11.40
CA PRO A 513 23.80 4.21 10.57
C PRO A 513 24.39 3.35 9.44
N THR A 514 24.34 2.01 9.60
CA THR A 514 24.82 1.00 8.67
C THR A 514 26.27 1.21 8.19
N ASP A 515 26.74 0.43 7.24
CA ASP A 515 28.02 0.65 6.58
C ASP A 515 27.88 1.71 5.49
N ASN A 516 28.15 2.95 5.86
CA ASN A 516 27.90 4.12 5.02
C ASN A 516 29.11 5.08 4.97
N PRO A 517 30.30 4.60 4.53
CA PRO A 517 31.55 5.35 4.63
C PRO A 517 31.55 6.68 3.87
N ASN A 518 30.70 6.81 2.84
CA ASN A 518 30.61 7.99 1.99
C ASN A 518 29.32 8.79 2.18
N GLY A 519 28.47 8.45 3.16
CA GLY A 519 27.18 9.10 3.38
C GLY A 519 26.15 8.91 2.25
N GLN A 520 26.38 7.96 1.33
CA GLN A 520 25.53 7.75 0.14
C GLN A 520 24.47 6.66 0.31
N ASN A 521 24.59 5.83 1.37
CA ASN A 521 23.65 4.73 1.60
C ASN A 521 22.37 5.19 2.29
N PHE A 522 22.32 6.44 2.73
CA PHE A 522 21.18 7.04 3.43
C PHE A 522 20.84 6.30 4.73
N GLN A 523 19.62 6.54 5.27
CA GLN A 523 19.17 5.99 6.54
C GLN A 523 18.40 4.70 6.34
N ILE A 524 18.75 3.67 7.10
CA ILE A 524 17.97 2.44 7.26
C ILE A 524 17.23 2.51 8.60
N TYR A 525 16.02 1.97 8.61
CA TYR A 525 15.27 1.70 9.83
C TYR A 525 15.06 0.20 9.93
N VAL A 526 15.40 -0.39 11.08
CA VAL A 526 15.15 -1.80 11.38
C VAL A 526 14.28 -1.93 12.61
N ALA A 527 13.40 -2.93 12.63
CA ALA A 527 12.44 -3.09 13.72
C ALA A 527 12.10 -4.56 13.98
N ALA A 528 11.67 -4.84 15.22
CA ALA A 528 10.96 -6.04 15.59
C ALA A 528 9.66 -5.67 16.32
N LEU A 529 8.55 -6.33 15.95
CA LEU A 529 7.21 -6.08 16.44
C LEU A 529 6.66 -7.35 17.10
N PHE A 530 6.05 -7.21 18.26
CA PHE A 530 5.54 -8.32 19.07
C PHE A 530 4.03 -8.18 19.33
N PRO A 531 3.16 -8.50 18.34
CA PRO A 531 1.72 -8.26 18.45
C PRO A 531 1.06 -8.96 19.64
N ASN A 532 1.57 -10.14 20.03
CA ASN A 532 1.09 -10.91 21.19
C ASN A 532 1.69 -10.41 22.52
N GLY A 533 2.46 -9.33 22.49
CA GLY A 533 3.16 -8.77 23.64
C GLY A 533 4.46 -9.50 23.97
N VAL A 534 5.31 -8.77 24.71
CA VAL A 534 6.51 -9.25 25.39
C VAL A 534 6.53 -8.73 26.82
N ASP A 535 7.29 -9.40 27.71
CA ASP A 535 7.38 -9.02 29.11
C ASP A 535 8.25 -7.77 29.32
N ALA A 536 9.23 -7.56 28.45
CA ALA A 536 10.09 -6.39 28.49
C ALA A 536 10.66 -6.06 27.11
N THR A 537 10.91 -4.79 26.86
CA THR A 537 11.82 -4.32 25.82
C THR A 537 13.05 -3.69 26.49
N LYS A 538 14.25 -4.05 26.05
CA LYS A 538 15.48 -3.59 26.69
C LYS A 538 16.64 -3.47 25.69
N LYS A 539 17.67 -2.68 26.06
CA LYS A 539 18.98 -2.68 25.42
C LYS A 539 19.89 -3.64 26.16
N VAL A 540 20.61 -4.46 25.43
CA VAL A 540 21.68 -5.33 25.96
C VAL A 540 22.95 -4.92 25.23
N MET A 541 23.83 -4.19 25.93
CA MET A 541 25.04 -3.65 25.35
C MET A 541 26.21 -4.63 25.54
N PHE A 542 27.10 -4.68 24.57
CA PHE A 542 28.35 -5.42 24.71
C PHE A 542 29.28 -4.70 25.68
N GLU A 543 29.95 -5.45 26.55
CA GLU A 543 31.00 -4.90 27.44
C GLU A 543 32.13 -4.25 26.66
N GLN A 544 32.47 -4.85 25.50
CA GLN A 544 33.46 -4.32 24.56
C GLN A 544 32.85 -4.32 23.16
N PRO A 545 32.46 -3.16 22.63
CA PRO A 545 32.03 -3.04 21.24
C PRO A 545 33.08 -3.53 20.27
N PHE A 546 32.66 -4.21 19.20
CA PHE A 546 33.58 -4.77 18.21
C PHE A 546 33.05 -4.56 16.79
N SER A 547 33.95 -4.20 15.86
CA SER A 547 33.61 -4.03 14.44
C SER A 547 32.38 -3.17 14.18
N GLY A 548 32.13 -2.15 15.01
CA GLY A 548 30.97 -1.26 14.93
C GLY A 548 29.69 -1.79 15.60
N ASN A 549 29.69 -3.02 16.12
CA ASN A 549 28.56 -3.58 16.85
C ASN A 549 28.64 -3.18 18.32
N ALA A 550 27.63 -2.53 18.85
CA ALA A 550 27.59 -1.99 20.22
C ALA A 550 26.65 -2.78 21.15
N GLY A 551 25.65 -3.47 20.62
CA GLY A 551 24.70 -4.22 21.43
C GLY A 551 23.45 -4.60 20.66
N HIS A 552 22.35 -4.83 21.37
CA HIS A 552 21.05 -5.18 20.80
C HIS A 552 19.91 -4.41 21.46
N ALA A 553 18.88 -4.08 20.69
CA ALA A 553 17.55 -3.69 21.19
C ALA A 553 16.62 -4.89 21.06
N LEU A 554 16.12 -5.42 22.19
CA LEU A 554 15.41 -6.68 22.26
C LEU A 554 14.02 -6.55 22.87
N GLY A 555 13.05 -7.32 22.34
CA GLY A 555 11.83 -7.71 23.04
C GLY A 555 12.03 -9.08 23.65
N VAL A 556 11.74 -9.22 24.95
CA VAL A 556 11.99 -10.43 25.73
C VAL A 556 10.68 -11.00 26.28
N LYS A 557 10.42 -12.27 25.99
CA LYS A 557 9.36 -13.08 26.60
C LYS A 557 9.98 -13.99 27.65
N LYS A 558 9.55 -13.82 28.90
CA LYS A 558 10.06 -14.57 30.06
C LYS A 558 9.42 -15.93 30.18
N GLY A 559 10.17 -16.86 30.75
CA GLY A 559 9.66 -18.16 31.16
C GLY A 559 9.13 -19.01 30.01
N TYR A 560 9.71 -18.89 28.84
CA TYR A 560 9.39 -19.68 27.64
C TYR A 560 9.64 -21.18 27.90
N LYS A 561 8.72 -22.05 27.47
CA LYS A 561 8.80 -23.51 27.66
C LYS A 561 9.00 -24.24 26.33
N SER A 562 9.60 -25.42 26.41
CA SER A 562 9.82 -26.29 25.25
C SER A 562 8.53 -26.49 24.43
N GLY A 563 8.64 -26.35 23.12
CA GLY A 563 7.54 -26.50 22.15
C GLY A 563 6.59 -25.30 22.05
N GLU A 564 6.64 -24.31 22.93
CA GLU A 564 5.84 -23.08 22.78
C GLU A 564 6.24 -22.34 21.50
N ARG A 565 5.25 -21.72 20.82
CA ARG A 565 5.53 -20.91 19.62
C ARG A 565 5.64 -19.44 19.99
N PHE A 566 6.79 -18.84 19.71
CA PHE A 566 7.00 -17.41 19.81
C PHE A 566 6.92 -16.79 18.42
N THR A 567 5.85 -16.02 18.16
CA THR A 567 5.61 -15.39 16.85
C THR A 567 5.75 -13.88 16.97
N TYR A 568 6.53 -13.30 16.07
CA TYR A 568 6.78 -11.87 15.97
C TYR A 568 7.04 -11.49 14.51
N TYR A 569 7.19 -10.17 14.26
CA TYR A 569 7.53 -9.63 12.95
C TYR A 569 8.82 -8.86 13.05
N PHE A 570 9.64 -8.93 12.00
CA PHE A 570 10.84 -8.11 11.89
C PHE A 570 11.01 -7.61 10.47
N GLY A 571 11.66 -6.45 10.32
CA GLY A 571 11.83 -5.91 8.98
C GLY A 571 12.65 -4.64 8.95
N SER A 572 12.74 -4.10 7.73
CA SER A 572 13.53 -2.91 7.44
C SER A 572 12.79 -1.98 6.48
N ALA A 573 13.14 -0.69 6.56
CA ALA A 573 12.73 0.33 5.62
C ALA A 573 13.94 1.18 5.23
N TRP A 574 14.01 1.61 3.97
CA TRP A 574 15.08 2.45 3.46
C TRP A 574 14.53 3.78 2.98
N ILE A 575 15.05 4.88 3.51
CA ILE A 575 14.54 6.23 3.21
C ILE A 575 14.55 6.56 1.71
N LYS A 576 15.42 5.94 0.93
CA LYS A 576 15.52 6.16 -0.51
C LYS A 576 14.35 5.55 -1.31
N ASN A 577 13.66 4.54 -0.77
CA ASN A 577 12.61 3.81 -1.49
C ASN A 577 11.24 3.85 -0.80
N ASP A 578 11.19 3.79 0.52
CA ASP A 578 9.95 3.47 1.25
C ASP A 578 9.01 4.68 1.51
N PHE A 579 9.35 5.85 0.97
CA PHE A 579 8.54 7.08 1.10
C PHE A 579 7.86 7.51 -0.22
N ARG A 580 7.56 6.56 -1.10
CA ARG A 580 6.83 6.82 -2.35
C ARG A 580 5.33 6.63 -2.20
#